data_ad9bdaf17701ffc4420c85b1488e471d
#
_entry.id   ad9bdaf17701ffc4420c85b1488e471d
#
_cell.length_a   1.000
_cell.length_b   1.000
_cell.length_c   1.000
_cell.angle_alpha   90.00
_cell.angle_beta   90.00
_cell.angle_gamma   90.00
#
_symmetry.space_group_name_H-M   'P 1'
#
loop_
_entity.id
_entity.type
_entity.pdbx_description
1 polymer ?
#
loop_
_entity_poly.entity_id
_entity_poly.type
_entity_poly.pdbx_seq_one_letter_code
_entity_poly.pdbx_strand_id
1 'polypeptide(L)'
;MKNQAWIKALFYIAFVYDAFLGVAFILFHDNLFAMFEVAPPNHPGYVQFPGALLIVFGMMYLQIAREPVRSCNLIPYGMLLKVAYCAIVFAYWFSSGIPGMWKPWAIADLVFLVLFGVAFMQLRKARA
;
A
#
# COMPACT_ATOMS: atom_id res chain seq x y z
N MET A 1 -13.96 7.12 20.75
CA MET A 1 -12.77 7.90 21.05
C MET A 1 -12.44 8.82 19.91
N LYS A 2 -12.13 10.06 20.26
CA LYS A 2 -11.93 11.12 19.27
C LYS A 2 -10.86 10.81 18.23
N ASN A 3 -9.79 10.13 18.64
CA ASN A 3 -8.63 9.90 17.76
C ASN A 3 -8.85 8.79 16.75
N GLN A 4 -9.93 8.01 16.88
CA GLN A 4 -10.18 6.92 15.95
C GLN A 4 -10.79 7.38 14.62
N ALA A 5 -11.38 8.58 14.59
CA ALA A 5 -11.99 9.10 13.37
C ALA A 5 -10.95 9.26 12.24
N TRP A 6 -9.79 9.84 12.55
CA TRP A 6 -8.74 10.01 11.55
C TRP A 6 -8.11 8.66 11.15
N ILE A 7 -8.02 7.73 12.12
CA ILE A 7 -7.47 6.40 11.86
C ILE A 7 -8.40 5.63 10.92
N LYS A 8 -9.71 5.68 11.17
CA LYS A 8 -10.68 5.07 10.26
C LYS A 8 -10.56 5.66 8.86
N ALA A 9 -10.50 6.98 8.75
CA ALA A 9 -10.35 7.65 7.45
C ALA A 9 -9.07 7.20 6.75
N LEU A 10 -7.96 7.14 7.50
CA LEU A 10 -6.68 6.70 6.96
C LEU A 10 -6.78 5.31 6.33
N PHE A 11 -7.37 4.35 7.02
CA PHE A 11 -7.44 2.98 6.53
C PHE A 11 -8.50 2.80 5.44
N TYR A 12 -9.58 3.59 5.43
CA TYR A 12 -10.47 3.62 4.27
C TYR A 12 -9.76 4.14 3.02
N ILE A 13 -8.95 5.18 3.17
CA ILE A 13 -8.15 5.71 2.07
C ILE A 13 -7.13 4.67 1.60
N ALA A 14 -6.44 4.02 2.53
CA ALA A 14 -5.48 2.97 2.19
C ALA A 14 -6.14 1.79 1.47
N PHE A 15 -7.34 1.41 1.89
CA PHE A 15 -8.12 0.38 1.21
C PHE A 15 -8.42 0.77 -0.23
N VAL A 16 -8.97 1.96 -0.45
CA VAL A 16 -9.32 2.42 -1.80
C VAL A 16 -8.06 2.52 -2.66
N TYR A 17 -6.99 3.06 -2.11
CA TYR A 17 -5.74 3.24 -2.83
C TYR A 17 -5.17 1.90 -3.30
N ASP A 18 -4.98 0.95 -2.39
CA ASP A 18 -4.39 -0.35 -2.73
C ASP A 18 -5.31 -1.17 -3.63
N ALA A 19 -6.62 -1.19 -3.33
CA ALA A 19 -7.58 -1.95 -4.15
C ALA A 19 -7.68 -1.39 -5.57
N PHE A 20 -7.74 -0.07 -5.70
CA PHE A 20 -7.81 0.58 -7.01
C PHE A 20 -6.54 0.32 -7.81
N LEU A 21 -5.38 0.48 -7.17
CA LEU A 21 -4.10 0.25 -7.82
C LEU A 21 -3.97 -1.22 -8.25
N GLY A 22 -4.41 -2.15 -7.39
CA GLY A 22 -4.41 -3.57 -7.70
C GLY A 22 -5.27 -3.91 -8.91
N VAL A 23 -6.49 -3.37 -8.96
CA VAL A 23 -7.38 -3.58 -10.11
C VAL A 23 -6.75 -2.99 -11.38
N ALA A 24 -6.16 -1.82 -11.29
CA ALA A 24 -5.51 -1.17 -12.44
C ALA A 24 -4.38 -2.05 -13.00
N PHE A 25 -3.56 -2.65 -12.15
CA PHE A 25 -2.49 -3.52 -12.62
C PHE A 25 -2.98 -4.88 -13.14
N ILE A 26 -4.12 -5.34 -12.69
CA ILE A 26 -4.71 -6.59 -13.22
C ILE A 26 -5.34 -6.35 -14.59
N LEU A 27 -6.16 -5.29 -14.72
CA LEU A 27 -7.00 -5.07 -15.91
C LEU A 27 -6.38 -4.10 -16.92
N PHE A 28 -5.59 -3.14 -16.45
CA PHE A 28 -5.09 -2.04 -17.29
C PHE A 28 -3.57 -1.95 -17.29
N HIS A 29 -2.88 -3.10 -17.06
CA HIS A 29 -1.41 -3.11 -17.03
C HIS A 29 -0.79 -2.60 -18.32
N ASP A 30 -1.33 -2.97 -19.48
CA ASP A 30 -0.80 -2.51 -20.76
C ASP A 30 -0.88 -1.00 -20.89
N ASN A 31 -2.01 -0.43 -20.48
CA ASN A 31 -2.21 1.03 -20.53
C ASN A 31 -1.25 1.76 -19.58
N LEU A 32 -1.01 1.19 -18.41
CA LEU A 32 -0.11 1.78 -17.42
C LEU A 32 1.34 1.76 -17.94
N PHE A 33 1.80 0.65 -18.47
CA PHE A 33 3.16 0.56 -19.00
C PHE A 33 3.34 1.51 -20.18
N ALA A 34 2.34 1.62 -21.05
CA ALA A 34 2.40 2.54 -22.17
C ALA A 34 2.41 4.01 -21.71
N MET A 35 1.57 4.34 -20.73
CA MET A 35 1.47 5.71 -20.20
C MET A 35 2.79 6.19 -19.60
N PHE A 36 3.50 5.32 -18.88
CA PHE A 36 4.78 5.66 -18.26
C PHE A 36 5.98 5.33 -19.15
N GLU A 37 5.74 4.88 -20.37
CA GLU A 37 6.78 4.52 -21.34
C GLU A 37 7.76 3.50 -20.77
N VAL A 38 7.22 2.48 -20.09
CA VAL A 38 7.99 1.40 -19.47
C VAL A 38 7.77 0.12 -20.27
N ALA A 39 8.84 -0.59 -20.59
CA ALA A 39 8.73 -1.88 -21.25
C ALA A 39 8.01 -2.87 -20.34
N PRO A 40 6.96 -3.55 -20.83
CA PRO A 40 6.25 -4.52 -20.01
C PRO A 40 7.12 -5.74 -19.72
N PRO A 41 6.83 -6.48 -18.64
CA PRO A 41 7.51 -7.75 -18.39
C PRO A 41 7.13 -8.76 -19.47
N ASN A 42 7.90 -9.85 -19.55
CA ASN A 42 7.67 -10.88 -20.57
C ASN A 42 6.39 -11.68 -20.34
N HIS A 43 5.71 -11.50 -19.21
CA HIS A 43 4.39 -12.08 -18.96
C HIS A 43 3.60 -11.16 -18.01
N PRO A 44 2.33 -10.86 -18.33
CA PRO A 44 1.53 -9.95 -17.49
C PRO A 44 1.30 -10.49 -16.08
N GLY A 45 1.37 -11.80 -15.87
CA GLY A 45 1.21 -12.39 -14.54
C GLY A 45 2.18 -11.84 -13.50
N TYR A 46 3.37 -11.38 -13.94
CA TYR A 46 4.36 -10.80 -13.03
C TYR A 46 3.91 -9.48 -12.39
N VAL A 47 2.94 -8.79 -12.98
CA VAL A 47 2.35 -7.59 -12.37
C VAL A 47 0.94 -7.84 -11.87
N GLN A 48 0.24 -8.81 -12.43
CA GLN A 48 -1.11 -9.16 -12.00
C GLN A 48 -1.12 -9.78 -10.60
N PHE A 49 -0.16 -10.64 -10.29
CA PHE A 49 -0.08 -11.24 -8.96
C PHE A 49 0.16 -10.21 -7.86
N PRO A 50 1.17 -9.32 -7.96
CA PRO A 50 1.27 -8.23 -7.00
C PRO A 50 0.02 -7.35 -6.95
N GLY A 51 -0.64 -7.13 -8.08
CA GLY A 51 -1.90 -6.39 -8.11
C GLY A 51 -2.98 -7.07 -7.29
N ALA A 52 -3.09 -8.39 -7.40
CA ALA A 52 -4.03 -9.17 -6.59
C ALA A 52 -3.69 -9.08 -5.11
N LEU A 53 -2.40 -9.10 -4.75
CA LEU A 53 -1.97 -8.92 -3.36
C LEU A 53 -2.37 -7.54 -2.82
N LEU A 54 -2.30 -6.51 -3.64
CA LEU A 54 -2.76 -5.18 -3.22
C LEU A 54 -4.24 -5.18 -2.90
N ILE A 55 -5.04 -5.93 -3.64
CA ILE A 55 -6.48 -6.07 -3.33
C ILE A 55 -6.66 -6.78 -1.98
N VAL A 56 -5.90 -7.86 -1.74
CA VAL A 56 -5.97 -8.60 -0.48
C VAL A 56 -5.59 -7.69 0.70
N PHE A 57 -4.50 -6.94 0.58
CA PHE A 57 -4.11 -6.00 1.63
C PHE A 57 -5.12 -4.86 1.77
N GLY A 58 -5.72 -4.43 0.66
CA GLY A 58 -6.81 -3.46 0.70
C GLY A 58 -7.97 -3.95 1.55
N MET A 59 -8.35 -5.22 1.39
CA MET A 59 -9.40 -5.83 2.22
C MET A 59 -9.01 -5.84 3.70
N MET A 60 -7.74 -6.10 4.01
CA MET A 60 -7.23 -6.02 5.36
C MET A 60 -7.36 -4.60 5.93
N TYR A 61 -7.02 -3.58 5.13
CA TYR A 61 -7.17 -2.19 5.55
C TYR A 61 -8.64 -1.83 5.79
N LEU A 62 -9.55 -2.37 4.98
CA LEU A 62 -10.98 -2.19 5.19
C LEU A 62 -11.41 -2.75 6.54
N GLN A 63 -10.93 -3.93 6.90
CA GLN A 63 -11.22 -4.51 8.21
C GLN A 63 -10.69 -3.64 9.34
N ILE A 64 -9.47 -3.13 9.22
CA ILE A 64 -8.90 -2.22 10.22
C ILE A 64 -9.74 -0.94 10.32
N ALA A 65 -10.18 -0.40 9.18
CA ALA A 65 -11.00 0.81 9.16
C ALA A 65 -12.32 0.62 9.90
N ARG A 66 -12.92 -0.54 9.77
CA ARG A 66 -14.20 -0.84 10.44
C ARG A 66 -14.04 -1.05 11.95
N GLU A 67 -12.98 -1.71 12.36
CA GLU A 67 -12.76 -2.06 13.77
C GLU A 67 -11.29 -1.79 14.15
N PRO A 68 -10.90 -0.50 14.26
CA PRO A 68 -9.48 -0.17 14.42
C PRO A 68 -8.83 -0.78 15.67
N VAL A 69 -9.49 -0.70 16.81
CA VAL A 69 -8.91 -1.21 18.06
C VAL A 69 -8.79 -2.71 18.01
N ARG A 70 -9.87 -3.38 17.58
CA ARG A 70 -9.92 -4.84 17.53
C ARG A 70 -8.92 -5.40 16.52
N SER A 71 -8.72 -4.72 15.41
CA SER A 71 -7.90 -5.18 14.31
C SER A 71 -6.51 -4.57 14.27
N CYS A 72 -6.09 -3.84 15.30
CA CYS A 72 -4.81 -3.13 15.28
C CYS A 72 -3.61 -4.07 15.11
N ASN A 73 -3.73 -5.33 15.48
CA ASN A 73 -2.65 -6.31 15.30
C ASN A 73 -2.35 -6.61 13.83
N LEU A 74 -3.23 -6.23 12.92
CA LEU A 74 -2.99 -6.39 11.48
C LEU A 74 -2.12 -5.26 10.91
N ILE A 75 -2.04 -4.12 11.60
CA ILE A 75 -1.33 -2.95 11.09
C ILE A 75 0.15 -3.23 10.82
N PRO A 76 0.90 -3.94 11.68
CA PRO A 76 2.30 -4.25 11.39
C PRO A 76 2.51 -4.97 10.05
N TYR A 77 1.59 -5.83 9.65
CA TYR A 77 1.71 -6.51 8.36
C TYR A 77 1.52 -5.54 7.19
N GLY A 78 0.60 -4.60 7.33
CA GLY A 78 0.45 -3.52 6.35
C GLY A 78 1.68 -2.63 6.28
N MET A 79 2.29 -2.35 7.44
CA MET A 79 3.55 -1.60 7.48
C MET A 79 4.68 -2.37 6.79
N LEU A 80 4.76 -3.68 7.01
CA LEU A 80 5.78 -4.50 6.37
C LEU A 80 5.63 -4.53 4.86
N LEU A 81 4.40 -4.55 4.36
CA LEU A 81 4.16 -4.43 2.91
C LEU A 81 4.76 -3.12 2.37
N LYS A 82 4.49 -2.02 3.06
CA LYS A 82 5.01 -0.71 2.65
C LYS A 82 6.54 -0.65 2.76
N VAL A 83 7.10 -1.23 3.81
CA VAL A 83 8.56 -1.33 3.97
C VAL A 83 9.17 -2.13 2.82
N ALA A 84 8.58 -3.27 2.48
CA ALA A 84 9.10 -4.13 1.41
C ALA A 84 9.15 -3.37 0.08
N TYR A 85 8.08 -2.71 -0.28
CA TYR A 85 8.02 -1.96 -1.53
C TYR A 85 8.99 -0.78 -1.51
N CYS A 86 8.97 0.02 -0.45
CA CYS A 86 9.85 1.18 -0.33
C CYS A 86 11.33 0.79 -0.33
N ALA A 87 11.68 -0.28 0.39
CA ALA A 87 13.07 -0.72 0.45
C ALA A 87 13.60 -1.09 -0.93
N ILE A 88 12.81 -1.83 -1.72
CA ILE A 88 13.21 -2.25 -3.06
C ILE A 88 13.30 -1.04 -3.99
N VAL A 89 12.27 -0.21 -4.00
CA VAL A 89 12.22 0.93 -4.92
C VAL A 89 13.32 1.94 -4.61
N PHE A 90 13.49 2.32 -3.34
CA PHE A 90 14.50 3.30 -2.97
C PHE A 90 15.92 2.77 -3.14
N ALA A 91 16.14 1.46 -2.91
CA ALA A 91 17.45 0.86 -3.15
C ALA A 91 17.87 0.98 -4.61
N TYR A 92 16.95 0.71 -5.54
CA TYR A 92 17.24 0.89 -6.97
C TYR A 92 17.29 2.35 -7.38
N TRP A 93 16.40 3.17 -6.85
CA TRP A 93 16.35 4.60 -7.20
C TRP A 93 17.68 5.30 -6.90
N PHE A 94 18.28 4.98 -5.77
CA PHE A 94 19.51 5.64 -5.33
C PHE A 94 20.78 4.86 -5.72
N SER A 95 20.66 3.81 -6.51
CA SER A 95 21.81 3.07 -7.03
C SER A 95 21.78 3.01 -8.55
N SER A 96 21.28 1.91 -9.13
CA SER A 96 21.25 1.71 -10.57
C SER A 96 20.09 2.41 -11.29
N GLY A 97 19.15 2.98 -10.54
CA GLY A 97 17.97 3.64 -11.09
C GLY A 97 16.79 2.70 -11.24
N ILE A 98 15.60 3.27 -11.36
CA ILE A 98 14.35 2.53 -11.51
C ILE A 98 13.42 3.33 -12.43
N PRO A 99 12.56 2.67 -13.24
CA PRO A 99 11.58 3.40 -14.05
C PRO A 99 10.69 4.32 -13.21
N GLY A 100 10.38 5.49 -13.77
CA GLY A 100 9.60 6.50 -13.06
C GLY A 100 8.22 6.04 -12.63
N MET A 101 7.67 5.01 -13.29
CA MET A 101 6.37 4.44 -12.95
C MET A 101 6.28 3.96 -11.50
N TRP A 102 7.39 3.49 -10.91
CA TRP A 102 7.40 2.92 -9.56
C TRP A 102 7.63 3.96 -8.45
N LYS A 103 8.06 5.16 -8.83
CA LYS A 103 8.44 6.20 -7.85
C LYS A 103 7.26 6.81 -7.09
N PRO A 104 6.13 7.20 -7.74
CA PRO A 104 5.02 7.81 -7.01
C PRO A 104 4.45 6.91 -5.92
N TRP A 105 4.35 5.61 -6.21
CA TRP A 105 3.79 4.65 -5.26
C TRP A 105 4.70 4.47 -4.05
N ALA A 106 6.01 4.58 -4.24
CA ALA A 106 6.97 4.49 -3.14
C ALA A 106 6.84 5.68 -2.19
N ILE A 107 6.66 6.88 -2.74
CA ILE A 107 6.46 8.08 -1.92
C ILE A 107 5.14 7.98 -1.15
N ALA A 108 4.07 7.57 -1.82
CA ALA A 108 2.77 7.38 -1.17
C ALA A 108 2.86 6.32 -0.07
N ASP A 109 3.53 5.19 -0.35
CA ASP A 109 3.68 4.13 0.64
C ASP A 109 4.51 4.57 1.84
N LEU A 110 5.52 5.42 1.63
CA LEU A 110 6.29 5.96 2.74
C LEU A 110 5.43 6.82 3.66
N VAL A 111 4.56 7.66 3.09
CA VAL A 111 3.62 8.46 3.86
C VAL A 111 2.65 7.55 4.64
N PHE A 112 2.09 6.55 3.98
CA PHE A 112 1.22 5.59 4.67
C PHE A 112 1.96 4.86 5.79
N LEU A 113 3.20 4.47 5.56
CA LEU A 113 4.00 3.77 6.57
C LEU A 113 4.13 4.59 7.85
N VAL A 114 4.44 5.87 7.72
CA VAL A 114 4.56 6.76 8.88
C VAL A 114 3.22 6.89 9.60
N LEU A 115 2.15 7.13 8.84
CA LEU A 115 0.81 7.30 9.42
C LEU A 115 0.29 6.01 10.05
N PHE A 116 0.57 4.86 9.46
CA PHE A 116 0.21 3.57 10.04
C PHE A 116 0.92 3.35 11.37
N GLY A 117 2.19 3.74 11.45
CA GLY A 117 2.96 3.62 12.69
C GLY A 117 2.36 4.45 13.81
N VAL A 118 1.98 5.71 13.51
CA VAL A 118 1.33 6.58 14.50
C VAL A 118 -0.02 5.99 14.93
N ALA A 119 -0.81 5.53 13.96
CA ALA A 119 -2.10 4.91 14.25
C ALA A 119 -1.96 3.68 15.13
N PHE A 120 -0.98 2.83 14.82
CA PHE A 120 -0.72 1.61 15.58
C PHE A 120 -0.39 1.94 17.04
N MET A 121 0.47 2.91 17.26
CA MET A 121 0.84 3.33 18.63
C MET A 121 -0.37 3.83 19.42
N GLN A 122 -1.22 4.64 18.78
CA GLN A 122 -2.42 5.16 19.44
C GLN A 122 -3.43 4.06 19.74
N LEU A 123 -3.62 3.13 18.81
CA LEU A 123 -4.57 2.04 19.00
C LEU A 123 -4.11 1.03 20.06
N ARG A 124 -2.82 0.78 20.14
CA ARG A 124 -2.28 -0.06 21.21
C ARG A 124 -2.53 0.53 22.58
N LYS A 125 -2.38 1.83 22.72
CA LYS A 125 -2.71 2.51 23.99
C LYS A 125 -4.18 2.39 24.33
N ALA A 126 -5.05 2.53 23.32
CA ALA A 126 -6.49 2.42 23.52
C ALA A 126 -6.91 0.99 23.90
N ARG A 127 -6.17 -0.02 23.40
CA ARG A 127 -6.45 -1.44 23.67
C ARG A 127 -5.96 -1.89 25.04
N ALA A 128 -4.88 -1.28 25.53
CA ALA A 128 -4.23 -1.67 26.79
C ALA A 128 -5.07 -1.32 28.05
#